data_c5b91efee8c43dcfd80a585602630df5
#
_entry.id   c5b91efee8c43dcfd80a585602630df5
#
_cell.length_a   1.000
_cell.length_b   1.000
_cell.length_c   1.000
_cell.angle_alpha   90.00
_cell.angle_beta   90.00
_cell.angle_gamma   90.00
#
_symmetry.space_group_name_H-M   'P 1'
#
loop_
_entity.id
_entity.type
_entity.pdbx_description
1 polymer ?
#
loop_
_entity_poly.entity_id
_entity_poly.type
_entity_poly.pdbx_seq_one_letter_code
_entity_poly.pdbx_strand_id
1 'polypeptide(L)'
;MLRNAYMKYMCWLYYKFERIVNVLGGETLPKILYAGDVSHYELQLLTVLSRAGADIVLLECGGDQAYLTVDPQSALSHLYQAPGLGSFPAGFGVKQLQAELEREVRRQRLYGTPPSLSPCTNAWVQK
;
A
#
# COMPACT_ATOMS: atom_id res chain seq x y z
N MET A 1 -25.23 12.97 -1.06
CA MET A 1 -23.91 12.59 -0.53
C MET A 1 -23.69 11.08 -0.51
N LEU A 2 -24.53 10.31 0.16
CA LEU A 2 -24.43 8.84 0.26
C LEU A 2 -24.48 8.13 -1.11
N ARG A 3 -25.34 8.59 -2.01
CA ARG A 3 -25.49 8.01 -3.36
C ARG A 3 -24.22 8.12 -4.19
N ASN A 4 -23.52 9.24 -4.11
CA ASN A 4 -22.27 9.45 -4.87
C ASN A 4 -21.14 8.60 -4.33
N ALA A 5 -21.05 8.44 -3.01
CA ALA A 5 -20.08 7.54 -2.38
C ALA A 5 -20.35 6.08 -2.78
N TYR A 6 -21.59 5.64 -2.73
CA TYR A 6 -21.99 4.29 -3.15
C TYR A 6 -21.61 4.01 -4.61
N MET A 7 -21.92 4.92 -5.52
CA MET A 7 -21.57 4.75 -6.94
C MET A 7 -20.05 4.67 -7.15
N LYS A 8 -19.27 5.51 -6.46
CA LYS A 8 -17.80 5.44 -6.50
C LYS A 8 -17.29 4.08 -6.01
N TYR A 9 -17.78 3.61 -4.87
CA TYR A 9 -17.34 2.33 -4.29
C TYR A 9 -17.69 1.15 -5.20
N MET A 10 -18.89 1.15 -5.78
CA MET A 10 -19.28 0.10 -6.72
C MET A 10 -18.42 0.10 -7.98
N CYS A 11 -18.13 1.26 -8.55
CA CYS A 11 -17.22 1.38 -9.68
C CYS A 11 -15.79 0.91 -9.33
N TRP A 12 -15.27 1.30 -8.18
CA TRP A 12 -13.93 0.89 -7.75
C TRP A 12 -13.86 -0.60 -7.47
N LEU A 13 -14.84 -1.18 -6.80
CA LEU A 13 -14.90 -2.62 -6.54
C LEU A 13 -14.94 -3.41 -7.85
N TYR A 14 -15.69 -2.94 -8.83
CA TYR A 14 -15.82 -3.61 -10.11
C TYR A 14 -14.57 -3.46 -10.99
N TYR A 15 -14.05 -2.23 -11.15
CA TYR A 15 -12.98 -1.98 -12.11
C TYR A 15 -11.57 -2.10 -11.53
N LYS A 16 -11.37 -1.79 -10.26
CA LYS A 16 -10.03 -1.77 -9.64
C LYS A 16 -9.78 -2.97 -8.73
N PHE A 17 -10.78 -3.45 -8.02
CA PHE A 17 -10.64 -4.43 -6.95
C PHE A 17 -11.33 -5.77 -7.23
N GLU A 18 -11.82 -6.01 -8.43
CA GLU A 18 -12.51 -7.26 -8.80
C GLU A 18 -11.69 -8.50 -8.41
N ARG A 19 -10.40 -8.51 -8.74
CA ARG A 19 -9.52 -9.64 -8.40
C ARG A 19 -9.37 -9.86 -6.90
N ILE A 20 -9.36 -8.77 -6.13
CA ILE A 20 -9.24 -8.80 -4.66
C ILE A 20 -10.53 -9.32 -4.07
N VAL A 21 -11.67 -8.80 -4.51
CA VAL A 21 -13.00 -9.22 -4.04
C VAL A 21 -13.23 -10.72 -4.27
N ASN A 22 -12.80 -11.25 -5.40
CA ASN A 22 -12.97 -12.67 -5.75
C ASN A 22 -12.15 -13.63 -4.88
N VAL A 23 -11.08 -13.16 -4.23
CA VAL A 23 -10.25 -13.98 -3.33
C VAL A 23 -10.48 -13.68 -1.84
N LEU A 24 -11.33 -12.70 -1.52
CA LEU A 24 -11.72 -12.42 -0.13
C LEU A 24 -12.44 -13.63 0.49
N GLY A 25 -12.00 -14.02 1.68
CA GLY A 25 -12.56 -15.18 2.38
C GLY A 25 -12.04 -16.54 1.91
N GLY A 26 -11.11 -16.57 0.94
CA GLY A 26 -10.40 -17.77 0.52
C GLY A 26 -9.19 -18.10 1.40
N GLU A 27 -8.43 -19.13 1.01
CA GLU A 27 -7.22 -19.56 1.72
C GLU A 27 -6.06 -18.57 1.61
N THR A 28 -6.06 -17.74 0.55
CA THR A 28 -5.03 -16.73 0.31
C THR A 28 -5.54 -15.35 0.69
N LEU A 29 -4.77 -14.65 1.53
CA LEU A 29 -5.08 -13.26 1.89
C LEU A 29 -4.68 -12.32 0.75
N PRO A 30 -5.63 -11.53 0.19
CA PRO A 30 -5.30 -10.53 -0.80
C PRO A 30 -4.47 -9.41 -0.19
N LYS A 31 -3.48 -8.93 -0.92
CA LYS A 31 -2.57 -7.86 -0.50
C LYS A 31 -2.73 -6.65 -1.39
N ILE A 32 -2.88 -5.50 -0.79
CA ILE A 32 -3.03 -4.22 -1.47
C ILE A 32 -1.87 -3.31 -1.08
N LEU A 33 -1.15 -2.83 -2.08
CA LEU A 33 -0.17 -1.77 -1.94
C LEU A 33 -0.74 -0.50 -2.57
N TYR A 34 -0.99 0.52 -1.77
CA TYR A 34 -1.45 1.82 -2.22
C TYR A 34 -0.33 2.84 -2.08
N ALA A 35 0.04 3.50 -3.17
CA ALA A 35 1.08 4.53 -3.17
C ALA A 35 0.48 5.88 -3.56
N GLY A 36 0.70 6.89 -2.75
CA GLY A 36 0.22 8.26 -2.94
C GLY A 36 -0.76 8.71 -1.87
N ASP A 37 -1.20 9.96 -1.97
CA ASP A 37 -2.12 10.58 -1.03
C ASP A 37 -3.49 9.89 -1.06
N VAL A 38 -3.96 9.44 0.08
CA VAL A 38 -5.23 8.75 0.21
C VAL A 38 -6.35 9.75 0.49
N SER A 39 -7.44 9.69 -0.26
CA SER A 39 -8.64 10.47 0.00
C SER A 39 -9.53 9.80 1.06
N HIS A 40 -10.42 10.58 1.65
CA HIS A 40 -11.39 10.06 2.64
C HIS A 40 -12.20 8.86 2.12
N TYR A 41 -12.66 8.91 0.88
CA TYR A 41 -13.41 7.80 0.28
C TYR A 41 -12.54 6.56 0.03
N GLU A 42 -11.30 6.75 -0.40
CA GLU A 42 -10.35 5.66 -0.60
C GLU A 42 -10.00 4.99 0.71
N LEU A 43 -9.72 5.77 1.76
CA LEU A 43 -9.44 5.23 3.09
C LEU A 43 -10.62 4.43 3.66
N GLN A 44 -11.85 4.91 3.47
CA GLN A 44 -13.05 4.16 3.88
C GLN A 44 -13.16 2.82 3.15
N LEU A 45 -12.95 2.81 1.82
CA LEU A 45 -13.00 1.57 1.05
C LEU A 45 -11.90 0.60 1.47
N LEU A 46 -10.67 1.09 1.62
CA LEU A 46 -9.55 0.29 2.08
C LEU A 46 -9.80 -0.29 3.48
N THR A 47 -10.42 0.47 4.36
CA THR A 47 -10.82 -0.01 5.70
C THR A 47 -11.84 -1.14 5.62
N VAL A 48 -12.81 -1.04 4.72
CA VAL A 48 -13.78 -2.12 4.48
C VAL A 48 -13.08 -3.37 3.95
N LEU A 49 -12.18 -3.23 2.98
CA LEU A 49 -11.42 -4.35 2.42
C LEU A 49 -10.50 -5.00 3.46
N SER A 50 -9.87 -4.20 4.31
CA SER A 50 -9.04 -4.71 5.41
C SER A 50 -9.87 -5.54 6.41
N ARG A 51 -11.04 -5.04 6.79
CA ARG A 51 -11.98 -5.78 7.67
C ARG A 51 -12.54 -7.05 7.02
N ALA A 52 -12.59 -7.07 5.69
CA ALA A 52 -12.97 -8.26 4.93
C ALA A 52 -11.81 -9.27 4.76
N GLY A 53 -10.62 -8.97 5.27
CA GLY A 53 -9.47 -9.88 5.30
C GLY A 53 -8.34 -9.55 4.33
N ALA A 54 -8.32 -8.35 3.74
CA ALA A 54 -7.19 -7.91 2.92
C ALA A 54 -6.09 -7.27 3.78
N ASP A 55 -4.83 -7.61 3.50
CA ASP A 55 -3.67 -6.90 4.05
C ASP A 55 -3.40 -5.66 3.21
N ILE A 56 -3.31 -4.49 3.85
CA ILE A 56 -3.15 -3.23 3.16
C ILE A 56 -1.95 -2.46 3.68
N VAL A 57 -1.11 -2.02 2.75
CA VAL A 57 0.02 -1.13 3.02
C VAL A 57 -0.19 0.17 2.25
N LEU A 58 -0.16 1.30 2.95
CA LEU A 58 -0.21 2.64 2.38
C LEU A 58 1.20 3.22 2.38
N LEU A 59 1.65 3.72 1.24
CA LEU A 59 2.94 4.39 1.07
C LEU A 59 2.70 5.87 0.81
N GLU A 60 2.94 6.69 1.83
CA GLU A 60 2.87 8.15 1.74
C GLU A 60 4.25 8.72 1.43
N CYS A 61 4.46 9.09 0.16
CA CYS A 61 5.76 9.58 -0.30
C CYS A 61 6.01 11.06 0.03
N GLY A 62 4.94 11.81 0.31
CA GLY A 62 4.99 13.24 0.67
C GLY A 62 5.05 13.52 2.17
N GLY A 63 5.09 12.48 3.00
CA GLY A 63 5.01 12.59 4.47
C GLY A 63 3.59 12.39 5.01
N ASP A 64 3.46 12.38 6.32
CA ASP A 64 2.25 11.92 7.01
C ASP A 64 1.07 12.91 6.98
N GLN A 65 1.29 14.15 6.55
CA GLN A 65 0.29 15.22 6.64
C GLN A 65 -0.98 14.95 5.82
N ALA A 66 -0.83 14.37 4.63
CA ALA A 66 -1.97 14.03 3.79
C ALA A 66 -2.86 12.98 4.48
N TYR A 67 -2.25 11.94 5.03
CA TYR A 67 -2.97 10.91 5.77
C TYR A 67 -3.63 11.47 7.04
N LEU A 68 -2.92 12.25 7.85
CA LEU A 68 -3.43 12.83 9.09
C LEU A 68 -4.57 13.85 8.87
N THR A 69 -4.69 14.40 7.65
CA THR A 69 -5.85 15.22 7.28
C THR A 69 -7.13 14.37 7.18
N VAL A 70 -7.00 13.12 6.78
CA VAL A 70 -8.13 12.19 6.61
C VAL A 70 -8.42 11.40 7.89
N ASP A 71 -7.38 10.98 8.59
CA ASP A 71 -7.45 10.25 9.88
C ASP A 71 -6.56 10.92 10.94
N PRO A 72 -7.03 12.03 11.56
CA PRO A 72 -6.21 12.83 12.49
C PRO A 72 -5.70 12.09 13.71
N GLN A 73 -6.40 11.05 14.14
CA GLN A 73 -6.04 10.26 15.31
C GLN A 73 -5.29 8.97 14.96
N SER A 74 -5.03 8.73 13.68
CA SER A 74 -4.44 7.47 13.20
C SER A 74 -5.15 6.22 13.77
N ALA A 75 -6.47 6.28 13.81
CA ALA A 75 -7.30 5.24 14.42
C ALA A 75 -7.47 4.01 13.51
N LEU A 76 -7.29 4.19 12.20
CA LEU A 76 -7.56 3.17 11.19
C LEU A 76 -6.30 2.41 10.75
N SER A 77 -5.11 2.89 11.13
CA SER A 77 -3.84 2.30 10.68
C SER A 77 -2.74 2.38 11.73
N HIS A 78 -1.72 1.55 11.57
CA HIS A 78 -0.48 1.65 12.32
C HIS A 78 0.57 2.38 11.49
N LEU A 79 1.15 3.44 12.04
CA LEU A 79 2.28 4.11 11.44
C LEU A 79 3.55 3.29 11.64
N TYR A 80 4.23 3.02 10.54
CA TYR A 80 5.57 2.44 10.54
C TYR A 80 6.54 3.45 9.90
N GLN A 81 7.45 3.96 10.70
CA GLN A 81 8.51 4.86 10.24
C GLN A 81 9.85 4.13 10.25
N ALA A 82 10.51 4.13 9.11
CA ALA A 82 11.86 3.61 9.00
C ALA A 82 12.83 4.77 8.71
N PRO A 83 13.79 5.05 9.58
CA PRO A 83 14.75 6.14 9.37
C PRO A 83 15.63 5.87 8.15
N GLY A 84 15.96 6.94 7.40
CA GLY A 84 16.83 6.85 6.24
C GLY A 84 16.18 6.42 4.94
N LEU A 85 14.86 6.33 4.92
CA LEU A 85 14.11 6.05 3.71
C LEU A 85 13.94 7.32 2.86
N GLY A 86 14.31 7.26 1.57
CA GLY A 86 14.08 8.34 0.59
C GLY A 86 12.68 8.26 -0.03
N SER A 87 12.37 9.19 -0.93
CA SER A 87 11.12 9.17 -1.67
C SER A 87 11.01 7.94 -2.57
N PHE A 88 9.79 7.45 -2.76
CA PHE A 88 9.52 6.36 -3.71
C PHE A 88 9.99 6.79 -5.12
N PRO A 89 10.80 5.97 -5.82
CA PRO A 89 11.32 6.36 -7.11
C PRO A 89 10.19 6.48 -8.14
N ALA A 90 9.99 7.70 -8.64
CA ALA A 90 9.01 7.96 -9.69
C ALA A 90 9.37 7.17 -10.96
N GLY A 91 8.39 6.48 -11.55
CA GLY A 91 8.58 5.73 -12.79
C GLY A 91 9.09 4.29 -12.63
N PHE A 92 9.22 3.78 -11.41
CA PHE A 92 9.56 2.38 -11.19
C PHE A 92 8.35 1.47 -11.47
N GLY A 93 8.44 0.66 -12.52
CA GLY A 93 7.48 -0.41 -12.76
C GLY A 93 7.79 -1.66 -11.92
N VAL A 94 6.75 -2.46 -11.61
CA VAL A 94 6.89 -3.73 -10.85
C VAL A 94 7.94 -4.66 -11.47
N LYS A 95 8.03 -4.72 -12.80
CA LYS A 95 9.03 -5.52 -13.51
C LYS A 95 10.47 -5.06 -13.28
N GLN A 96 10.68 -3.74 -13.18
CA GLN A 96 12.00 -3.17 -12.89
C GLN A 96 12.41 -3.45 -11.45
N LEU A 97 11.48 -3.32 -10.50
CA LEU A 97 11.69 -3.66 -9.10
C LEU A 97 12.03 -5.14 -8.91
N GLN A 98 11.32 -6.03 -9.59
CA GLN A 98 11.61 -7.47 -9.58
C GLN A 98 13.01 -7.78 -10.12
N ALA A 99 13.37 -7.17 -11.27
CA ALA A 99 14.69 -7.37 -11.87
C ALA A 99 15.82 -6.85 -10.98
N GLU A 100 15.60 -5.74 -10.29
CA GLU A 100 16.57 -5.15 -9.35
C GLU A 100 16.71 -6.01 -8.08
N LEU A 101 15.60 -6.47 -7.54
CA LEU A 101 15.58 -7.39 -6.40
C LEU A 101 16.30 -8.72 -6.72
N GLU A 102 16.05 -9.28 -7.90
CA GLU A 102 16.74 -10.50 -8.35
C GLU A 102 18.24 -10.28 -8.52
N ARG A 103 18.67 -9.12 -9.04
CA ARG A 103 20.09 -8.76 -9.13
C ARG A 103 20.72 -8.63 -7.76
N GLU A 104 20.03 -8.01 -6.80
CA GLU A 104 20.51 -7.83 -5.44
C GLU A 104 20.62 -9.16 -4.70
N VAL A 105 19.59 -10.01 -4.80
CA VAL A 105 19.62 -11.38 -4.23
C VAL A 105 20.76 -12.20 -4.83
N ARG A 106 21.00 -12.09 -6.13
CA ARG A 106 22.10 -12.76 -6.82
C ARG A 106 23.46 -12.24 -6.33
N ARG A 107 23.59 -10.92 -6.17
CA ARG A 107 24.79 -10.26 -5.64
C ARG A 107 25.09 -10.74 -4.22
N GLN A 108 24.09 -10.83 -3.35
CA GLN A 108 24.25 -11.33 -1.99
C GLN A 108 24.69 -12.78 -1.91
N ARG A 109 24.14 -13.65 -2.76
CA ARG A 109 24.58 -15.05 -2.83
C ARG A 109 26.05 -15.17 -3.25
N LEU A 110 26.55 -14.25 -4.08
CA LEU A 110 27.92 -14.26 -4.59
C LEU A 110 28.92 -13.57 -3.64
N TYR A 111 28.51 -12.50 -2.94
CA TYR A 111 29.43 -11.62 -2.19
C TYR A 111 29.11 -11.49 -0.70
N GLY A 112 28.04 -12.10 -0.19
CA GLY A 112 27.70 -12.15 1.24
C GLY A 112 27.40 -10.79 1.90
N THR A 113 27.09 -9.74 1.13
CA THR A 113 26.72 -8.42 1.64
C THR A 113 25.22 -8.32 1.91
N PRO A 114 24.77 -7.72 3.05
CA PRO A 114 23.36 -7.51 3.31
C PRO A 114 22.74 -6.51 2.31
N PRO A 115 21.43 -6.68 1.97
CA PRO A 115 20.78 -5.79 1.04
C PRO A 115 20.69 -4.38 1.58
N SER A 116 21.12 -3.42 0.79
CA SER A 116 20.67 -2.04 0.96
C SER A 116 19.27 -1.96 0.36
N LEU A 117 18.25 -2.04 1.19
CA LEU A 117 16.89 -1.74 0.78
C LEU A 117 16.81 -0.26 0.42
N SER A 118 16.53 0.00 -0.83
CA SER A 118 16.27 1.34 -1.35
C SER A 118 14.92 1.84 -0.81
N PRO A 119 14.84 3.05 -0.36
CA PRO A 119 13.98 3.50 0.71
C PRO A 119 12.61 4.03 0.27
N CYS A 120 11.54 3.53 0.86
CA CYS A 120 10.27 4.24 1.01
C CYS A 120 10.19 4.87 2.40
N THR A 121 9.76 6.12 2.48
CA THR A 121 9.90 6.90 3.71
C THR A 121 8.92 6.54 4.81
N ASN A 122 7.68 6.23 4.52
CA ASN A 122 6.70 5.85 5.54
C ASN A 122 5.68 4.86 4.96
N ALA A 123 5.49 3.75 5.62
CA ALA A 123 4.44 2.81 5.30
C ALA A 123 3.38 2.83 6.40
N TRP A 124 2.13 3.02 6.02
CA TRP A 124 0.98 2.91 6.89
C TRP A 124 0.35 1.54 6.72
N VAL A 125 0.31 0.76 7.79
CA VAL A 125 -0.31 -0.57 7.79
C VAL A 125 -1.65 -0.47 8.49
N GLN A 126 -2.74 -0.85 7.82
CA GLN A 126 -4.06 -0.88 8.44
C GLN A 126 -4.16 -1.96 9.51
N LYS A 127 -4.84 -1.58 10.60
CA LYS A 127 -5.12 -2.48 11.72
C LYS A 127 -6.07 -3.61 11.35
#